data_0edfdb9be0e1521a6959d334a07832bb
#
_entry.id   0edfdb9be0e1521a6959d334a07832bb
#
_cell.length_a   1.000
_cell.length_b   1.000
_cell.length_c   1.000
_cell.angle_alpha   90.00
_cell.angle_beta   90.00
_cell.angle_gamma   90.00
#
_symmetry.space_group_name_H-M   'P 1'
#
loop_
_entity.id
_entity.type
_entity.pdbx_description
1 polymer ?
#
loop_
_entity_poly.entity_id
_entity_poly.type
_entity_poly.pdbx_seq_one_letter_code
_entity_poly.pdbx_strand_id
1 'polypeptide(L)'
;MIYIFYGDDDFSSSEAIKPLMAAVGPEDMRDTNVTFIEGGRFTIDNFGAAAMVVPFLADRRLVIVRGLLGTVEGQRAGRRGRKLKGEGDGPALSLSKLLPVLPPSTDVVFIDGKVSATNPILVAIKALGPDLVKPREFQLMRRESLTNWIRDRSAMKNASIEPQAVAELAEIVGSNLWALDGEIEKLAIYVGGRAITVADIHALVAGNRESSVFELVDAIMDKKAANALEVCERLLDSGATGPYLIAMIARQARMVAVAQDLANRKIPQTEWAQRIGTSSDFVVRKASEQARRFSPDAVRSLYRLLLEADLAMKTSDTTDALALTELLAQAGVLQATPRPAAWHR
;
A
#
# COMPACT_ATOMS: atom_id res chain seq x y z
N MET A 1 -20.03 -9.75 -21.43
CA MET A 1 -20.23 -9.50 -19.98
C MET A 1 -19.51 -8.23 -19.53
N ILE A 2 -20.03 -7.54 -18.51
CA ILE A 2 -19.45 -6.30 -17.98
C ILE A 2 -19.02 -6.55 -16.52
N TYR A 3 -17.76 -6.34 -16.24
CA TYR A 3 -17.20 -6.47 -14.91
C TYR A 3 -16.84 -5.08 -14.37
N ILE A 4 -17.07 -4.83 -13.08
CA ILE A 4 -16.65 -3.60 -12.41
C ILE A 4 -15.83 -4.01 -11.19
N PHE A 5 -14.53 -3.82 -11.25
CA PHE A 5 -13.58 -4.10 -10.18
C PHE A 5 -13.16 -2.78 -9.54
N TYR A 6 -13.42 -2.61 -8.25
CA TYR A 6 -13.11 -1.36 -7.55
C TYR A 6 -12.79 -1.65 -6.08
N GLY A 7 -12.00 -0.78 -5.46
CA GLY A 7 -11.60 -0.92 -4.06
C GLY A 7 -10.15 -0.58 -3.82
N ASP A 8 -9.73 -0.73 -2.57
CA ASP A 8 -8.37 -0.38 -2.13
C ASP A 8 -7.35 -1.52 -2.34
N ASP A 9 -7.80 -2.75 -2.69
CA ASP A 9 -6.96 -3.91 -2.98
C ASP A 9 -6.76 -4.06 -4.49
N ASP A 10 -5.72 -3.41 -4.98
CA ASP A 10 -5.33 -3.42 -6.39
C ASP A 10 -4.68 -4.75 -6.82
N PHE A 11 -4.05 -5.48 -5.89
CA PHE A 11 -3.50 -6.80 -6.17
C PHE A 11 -4.60 -7.79 -6.54
N SER A 12 -5.61 -7.95 -5.69
CA SER A 12 -6.71 -8.88 -5.94
C SER A 12 -7.54 -8.50 -7.17
N SER A 13 -7.70 -7.20 -7.44
CA SER A 13 -8.35 -6.74 -8.68
C SER A 13 -7.53 -7.09 -9.92
N SER A 14 -6.20 -6.99 -9.86
CA SER A 14 -5.29 -7.41 -10.92
C SER A 14 -5.31 -8.93 -11.15
N GLU A 15 -5.33 -9.72 -10.07
CA GLU A 15 -5.46 -11.18 -10.18
C GLU A 15 -6.80 -11.60 -10.81
N ALA A 16 -7.89 -10.88 -10.52
CA ALA A 16 -9.21 -11.19 -11.07
C ALA A 16 -9.32 -10.95 -12.59
N ILE A 17 -8.40 -10.18 -13.19
CA ILE A 17 -8.37 -9.96 -14.64
C ILE A 17 -7.70 -11.12 -15.37
N LYS A 18 -6.73 -11.80 -14.74
CA LYS A 18 -5.95 -12.87 -15.38
C LYS A 18 -6.81 -13.96 -16.04
N PRO A 19 -7.86 -14.52 -15.39
CA PRO A 19 -8.72 -15.49 -16.04
C PRO A 19 -9.51 -14.91 -17.22
N LEU A 20 -9.88 -13.63 -17.18
CA LEU A 20 -10.57 -12.97 -18.30
C LEU A 20 -9.61 -12.79 -19.49
N MET A 21 -8.35 -12.43 -19.23
CA MET A 21 -7.32 -12.38 -20.27
C MET A 21 -7.02 -13.78 -20.85
N ALA A 22 -6.98 -14.80 -20.00
CA ALA A 22 -6.78 -16.18 -20.45
C ALA A 22 -7.93 -16.68 -21.34
N ALA A 23 -9.16 -16.24 -21.07
CA ALA A 23 -10.35 -16.60 -21.87
C ALA A 23 -10.36 -15.96 -23.26
N VAL A 24 -9.55 -14.94 -23.54
CA VAL A 24 -9.39 -14.35 -24.88
C VAL A 24 -8.63 -15.30 -25.80
N GLY A 25 -7.69 -16.07 -25.27
CA GLY A 25 -6.88 -17.02 -26.05
C GLY A 25 -5.41 -17.03 -25.64
N PRO A 26 -4.53 -17.67 -26.43
CA PRO A 26 -3.10 -17.68 -26.26
C PRO A 26 -2.50 -16.26 -26.22
N GLU A 27 -1.28 -16.13 -25.72
CA GLU A 27 -0.65 -14.83 -25.47
C GLU A 27 -0.49 -13.99 -26.76
N ASP A 28 -0.14 -14.61 -27.86
CA ASP A 28 -0.04 -14.01 -29.19
C ASP A 28 -1.35 -13.45 -29.73
N MET A 29 -2.48 -14.02 -29.32
CA MET A 29 -3.82 -13.51 -29.69
C MET A 29 -4.30 -12.35 -28.82
N ARG A 30 -3.73 -12.18 -27.63
CA ARG A 30 -4.15 -11.15 -26.67
C ARG A 30 -3.80 -9.75 -27.14
N ASP A 31 -2.65 -9.55 -27.77
CA ASP A 31 -2.20 -8.24 -28.26
C ASP A 31 -3.21 -7.58 -29.21
N THR A 32 -3.93 -8.39 -30.00
CA THR A 32 -4.95 -7.89 -30.94
C THR A 32 -6.34 -7.79 -30.33
N ASN A 33 -6.67 -8.66 -29.35
CA ASN A 33 -8.01 -8.79 -28.81
C ASN A 33 -8.20 -8.19 -27.42
N VAL A 34 -7.13 -7.72 -26.77
CA VAL A 34 -7.19 -6.99 -25.51
C VAL A 34 -6.86 -5.52 -25.74
N THR A 35 -7.77 -4.63 -25.35
CA THR A 35 -7.57 -3.19 -25.49
C THR A 35 -7.62 -2.53 -24.11
N PHE A 36 -6.60 -1.70 -23.82
CA PHE A 36 -6.55 -0.90 -22.59
C PHE A 36 -6.92 0.55 -22.88
N ILE A 37 -7.81 1.11 -22.07
CA ILE A 37 -8.24 2.52 -22.16
C ILE A 37 -8.05 3.16 -20.79
N GLU A 38 -7.21 4.19 -20.74
CA GLU A 38 -7.02 4.98 -19.51
C GLU A 38 -8.18 5.98 -19.35
N GLY A 39 -8.75 6.07 -18.15
CA GLY A 39 -9.91 6.93 -17.85
C GLY A 39 -9.68 8.41 -18.15
N GLY A 40 -8.44 8.89 -18.02
CA GLY A 40 -8.08 10.27 -18.39
C GLY A 40 -8.12 10.55 -19.90
N ARG A 41 -8.12 9.51 -20.73
CA ARG A 41 -8.21 9.57 -22.20
C ARG A 41 -9.49 8.92 -22.72
N PHE A 42 -10.40 8.58 -21.82
CA PHE A 42 -11.66 7.93 -22.19
C PHE A 42 -12.57 8.89 -22.96
N THR A 43 -13.04 8.44 -24.11
CA THR A 43 -14.16 9.02 -24.84
C THR A 43 -15.11 7.89 -25.24
N ILE A 44 -16.40 8.20 -25.39
CA ILE A 44 -17.39 7.19 -25.78
C ILE A 44 -17.06 6.62 -27.18
N ASP A 45 -16.48 7.44 -28.05
CA ASP A 45 -16.13 7.05 -29.42
C ASP A 45 -14.94 6.08 -29.42
N ASN A 46 -13.87 6.34 -28.65
CA ASN A 46 -12.72 5.43 -28.58
C ASN A 46 -13.10 4.11 -27.89
N PHE A 47 -13.97 4.17 -26.88
CA PHE A 47 -14.51 2.98 -26.24
C PHE A 47 -15.39 2.18 -27.19
N GLY A 48 -16.31 2.84 -27.91
CA GLY A 48 -17.17 2.20 -28.93
C GLY A 48 -16.35 1.57 -30.06
N ALA A 49 -15.35 2.28 -30.56
CA ALA A 49 -14.44 1.77 -31.59
C ALA A 49 -13.68 0.51 -31.11
N ALA A 50 -13.31 0.44 -29.84
CA ALA A 50 -12.65 -0.73 -29.28
C ALA A 50 -13.60 -1.89 -28.98
N ALA A 51 -14.80 -1.61 -28.45
CA ALA A 51 -15.70 -2.61 -27.89
C ALA A 51 -16.67 -3.23 -28.91
N MET A 52 -16.95 -2.53 -30.03
CA MET A 52 -17.87 -3.01 -31.08
C MET A 52 -17.19 -3.86 -32.17
N VAL A 53 -15.87 -3.95 -32.14
CA VAL A 53 -15.11 -4.76 -33.11
C VAL A 53 -15.21 -6.23 -32.74
N VAL A 54 -15.43 -7.09 -33.70
CA VAL A 54 -15.43 -8.55 -33.58
C VAL A 54 -14.02 -9.04 -33.20
N PRO A 55 -13.88 -10.07 -32.34
CA PRO A 55 -12.57 -10.67 -32.04
C PRO A 55 -11.87 -11.14 -33.32
N PHE A 56 -10.56 -10.92 -33.40
CA PHE A 56 -9.73 -11.38 -34.49
C PHE A 56 -9.10 -12.74 -34.15
N LEU A 57 -9.47 -13.79 -34.86
CA LEU A 57 -8.99 -15.16 -34.66
C LEU A 57 -9.09 -15.67 -33.21
N ALA A 58 -10.03 -15.15 -32.44
CA ALA A 58 -10.30 -15.50 -31.05
C ALA A 58 -11.81 -15.55 -30.80
N ASP A 59 -12.21 -16.27 -29.74
CA ASP A 59 -13.63 -16.38 -29.37
C ASP A 59 -14.14 -15.13 -28.65
N ARG A 60 -13.25 -14.39 -28.00
CA ARG A 60 -13.60 -13.24 -27.15
C ARG A 60 -12.67 -12.06 -27.36
N ARG A 61 -13.23 -10.88 -27.16
CA ARG A 61 -12.53 -9.61 -27.08
C ARG A 61 -12.66 -9.05 -25.67
N LEU A 62 -11.59 -8.46 -25.16
CA LEU A 62 -11.55 -7.86 -23.81
C LEU A 62 -11.17 -6.39 -23.88
N VAL A 63 -12.04 -5.52 -23.37
CA VAL A 63 -11.76 -4.09 -23.24
C VAL A 63 -11.62 -3.74 -21.75
N ILE A 64 -10.46 -3.25 -21.36
CA ILE A 64 -10.13 -2.91 -19.97
C ILE A 64 -10.04 -1.39 -19.85
N VAL A 65 -10.93 -0.79 -19.06
CA VAL A 65 -10.98 0.65 -18.81
C VAL A 65 -10.48 0.90 -17.37
N ARG A 66 -9.39 1.65 -17.23
CA ARG A 66 -8.77 1.92 -15.93
C ARG A 66 -8.97 3.35 -15.47
N GLY A 67 -9.37 3.54 -14.20
CA GLY A 67 -9.42 4.85 -13.55
C GLY A 67 -10.53 5.78 -14.07
N LEU A 68 -11.54 5.28 -14.77
CA LEU A 68 -12.62 6.11 -15.31
C LEU A 68 -13.55 6.64 -14.21
N LEU A 69 -13.93 5.79 -13.27
CA LEU A 69 -14.86 6.15 -12.20
C LEU A 69 -14.23 7.20 -11.28
N GLY A 70 -12.93 7.06 -10.95
CA GLY A 70 -12.18 8.00 -10.15
C GLY A 70 -12.00 9.38 -10.80
N THR A 71 -11.86 9.46 -12.12
CA THR A 71 -11.75 10.76 -12.83
C THR A 71 -13.01 11.61 -12.67
N VAL A 72 -14.18 11.00 -12.64
CA VAL A 72 -15.46 11.70 -12.45
C VAL A 72 -15.61 12.21 -11.01
N GLU A 73 -15.10 11.49 -10.03
CA GLU A 73 -15.08 11.94 -8.64
C GLU A 73 -14.10 13.09 -8.40
N GLY A 74 -12.89 12.99 -8.94
CA GLY A 74 -11.88 14.05 -8.87
C GLY A 74 -12.36 15.36 -9.50
N GLN A 75 -13.09 15.28 -10.61
CA GLN A 75 -13.69 16.45 -11.25
C GLN A 75 -14.81 17.09 -10.40
N ARG A 76 -15.55 16.31 -9.61
CA ARG A 76 -16.57 16.84 -8.68
C ARG A 76 -15.96 17.50 -7.43
N ALA A 77 -14.88 16.92 -6.90
CA ALA A 77 -14.18 17.47 -5.73
C ALA A 77 -13.43 18.78 -6.03
N GLY A 78 -12.89 18.94 -7.24
CA GLY A 78 -12.17 20.15 -7.68
C GLY A 78 -13.03 21.28 -8.26
N ARG A 79 -14.33 21.09 -8.43
CA ARG A 79 -15.22 22.08 -9.10
C ARG A 79 -16.45 22.45 -8.29
N ARG A 80 -16.29 23.40 -7.39
CA ARG A 80 -17.34 24.42 -7.23
C ARG A 80 -17.31 25.30 -8.50
N GLY A 81 -18.18 25.03 -9.47
CA GLY A 81 -18.61 26.06 -10.41
C GLY A 81 -18.20 26.02 -11.86
N ARG A 82 -17.78 24.92 -12.48
CA ARG A 82 -17.65 24.88 -13.95
C ARG A 82 -18.37 23.68 -14.56
N LYS A 83 -19.63 23.88 -14.99
CA LYS A 83 -20.31 23.00 -15.92
C LYS A 83 -19.41 22.85 -17.16
N LEU A 84 -19.07 21.60 -17.51
CA LEU A 84 -18.56 21.29 -18.85
C LEU A 84 -19.62 21.75 -19.85
N LYS A 85 -19.37 22.88 -20.53
CA LYS A 85 -20.06 23.27 -21.74
C LYS A 85 -19.48 22.42 -22.84
N GLY A 86 -20.22 21.47 -23.33
CA GLY A 86 -19.85 20.60 -24.45
C GLY A 86 -20.68 19.34 -24.42
N GLU A 87 -21.75 19.37 -25.15
CA GLU A 87 -22.44 18.29 -25.84
C GLU A 87 -22.64 16.94 -25.16
N GLY A 88 -23.91 16.56 -25.01
CA GLY A 88 -24.33 15.18 -24.86
C GLY A 88 -24.47 14.70 -23.43
N ASP A 89 -25.24 13.69 -23.31
CA ASP A 89 -25.40 12.83 -22.16
C ASP A 89 -24.03 12.52 -21.51
N GLY A 90 -23.84 12.84 -20.24
CA GLY A 90 -22.56 12.60 -19.54
C GLY A 90 -22.10 11.13 -19.68
N PRO A 91 -20.82 10.82 -19.43
CA PRO A 91 -20.25 9.48 -19.65
C PRO A 91 -21.09 8.33 -19.08
N ALA A 92 -21.76 8.55 -17.96
CA ALA A 92 -22.65 7.58 -17.34
C ALA A 92 -23.85 7.20 -18.23
N LEU A 93 -24.51 8.20 -18.84
CA LEU A 93 -25.68 7.95 -19.70
C LEU A 93 -25.27 7.38 -21.06
N SER A 94 -24.14 7.82 -21.61
CA SER A 94 -23.62 7.26 -22.85
C SER A 94 -23.22 5.79 -22.69
N LEU A 95 -22.57 5.43 -21.56
CA LEU A 95 -22.23 4.04 -21.25
C LEU A 95 -23.50 3.20 -21.03
N SER A 96 -24.51 3.69 -20.31
CA SER A 96 -25.74 2.92 -20.09
C SER A 96 -26.49 2.58 -21.37
N LYS A 97 -26.35 3.40 -22.42
CA LYS A 97 -26.92 3.14 -23.75
C LYS A 97 -26.07 2.19 -24.59
N LEU A 98 -24.73 2.28 -24.50
CA LEU A 98 -23.82 1.51 -25.35
C LEU A 98 -23.56 0.09 -24.82
N LEU A 99 -23.41 -0.08 -23.51
CA LEU A 99 -23.06 -1.37 -22.91
C LEU A 99 -24.05 -2.51 -23.22
N PRO A 100 -25.40 -2.30 -23.23
CA PRO A 100 -26.35 -3.36 -23.56
C PRO A 100 -26.30 -3.85 -25.01
N VAL A 101 -25.78 -3.05 -25.94
CA VAL A 101 -25.73 -3.36 -27.36
C VAL A 101 -24.37 -3.89 -27.83
N LEU A 102 -23.44 -4.10 -26.92
CA LEU A 102 -22.14 -4.69 -27.23
C LEU A 102 -22.27 -6.12 -27.75
N PRO A 103 -21.40 -6.55 -28.68
CA PRO A 103 -21.35 -7.93 -29.12
C PRO A 103 -21.23 -8.92 -27.95
N PRO A 104 -21.92 -10.04 -27.95
CA PRO A 104 -21.83 -11.04 -26.88
C PRO A 104 -20.44 -11.67 -26.75
N SER A 105 -19.59 -11.55 -27.75
CA SER A 105 -18.18 -11.93 -27.76
C SER A 105 -17.27 -10.91 -27.06
N THR A 106 -17.77 -9.70 -26.71
CA THR A 106 -16.99 -8.67 -26.05
C THR A 106 -17.24 -8.68 -24.55
N ASP A 107 -16.16 -8.79 -23.78
CA ASP A 107 -16.14 -8.54 -22.34
C ASP A 107 -15.54 -7.15 -22.06
N VAL A 108 -16.12 -6.46 -21.09
CA VAL A 108 -15.63 -5.15 -20.63
C VAL A 108 -15.31 -5.22 -19.15
N VAL A 109 -14.16 -4.68 -18.77
CA VAL A 109 -13.74 -4.59 -17.36
C VAL A 109 -13.44 -3.14 -17.02
N PHE A 110 -14.19 -2.56 -16.10
CA PHE A 110 -13.87 -1.27 -15.48
C PHE A 110 -13.07 -1.55 -14.22
N ILE A 111 -11.89 -0.91 -14.08
CA ILE A 111 -11.00 -1.07 -12.94
C ILE A 111 -10.73 0.29 -12.32
N ASP A 112 -11.06 0.42 -11.06
CA ASP A 112 -10.84 1.65 -10.31
C ASP A 112 -10.40 1.36 -8.88
N GLY A 113 -9.75 2.32 -8.25
CA GLY A 113 -9.49 2.30 -6.83
C GLY A 113 -10.78 2.44 -6.00
N LYS A 114 -10.67 3.05 -4.84
CA LYS A 114 -11.84 3.33 -4.00
C LYS A 114 -12.79 4.29 -4.69
N VAL A 115 -14.04 3.88 -4.84
CA VAL A 115 -15.10 4.62 -5.53
C VAL A 115 -16.30 4.74 -4.60
N SER A 116 -16.94 5.92 -4.56
CA SER A 116 -18.17 6.13 -3.80
C SER A 116 -19.32 5.30 -4.37
N ALA A 117 -20.15 4.75 -3.49
CA ALA A 117 -21.38 4.04 -3.90
C ALA A 117 -22.35 4.94 -4.71
N THR A 118 -22.21 6.27 -4.58
CA THR A 118 -23.00 7.27 -5.33
C THR A 118 -22.33 7.73 -6.64
N ASN A 119 -21.24 7.10 -7.05
CA ASN A 119 -20.59 7.42 -8.31
C ASN A 119 -21.56 7.22 -9.48
N PRO A 120 -21.77 8.23 -10.35
CA PRO A 120 -22.81 8.17 -11.37
C PRO A 120 -22.56 7.08 -12.42
N ILE A 121 -21.30 6.80 -12.76
CA ILE A 121 -20.96 5.73 -13.71
C ILE A 121 -21.23 4.37 -13.07
N LEU A 122 -20.80 4.18 -11.82
CA LEU A 122 -21.04 2.93 -11.08
C LEU A 122 -22.54 2.64 -10.94
N VAL A 123 -23.33 3.65 -10.57
CA VAL A 123 -24.79 3.52 -10.43
C VAL A 123 -25.44 3.20 -11.78
N ALA A 124 -25.07 3.94 -12.82
CA ALA A 124 -25.62 3.75 -14.16
C ALA A 124 -25.33 2.36 -14.75
N ILE A 125 -24.11 1.85 -14.57
CA ILE A 125 -23.74 0.52 -15.05
C ILE A 125 -24.42 -0.57 -14.21
N LYS A 126 -24.43 -0.45 -12.88
CA LYS A 126 -25.14 -1.42 -12.01
C LYS A 126 -26.64 -1.52 -12.31
N ALA A 127 -27.26 -0.42 -12.75
CA ALA A 127 -28.68 -0.40 -13.12
C ALA A 127 -29.04 -1.27 -14.35
N LEU A 128 -28.02 -1.70 -15.14
CA LEU A 128 -28.23 -2.62 -16.28
C LEU A 128 -28.55 -4.06 -15.85
N GLY A 129 -28.46 -4.36 -14.55
CA GLY A 129 -28.89 -5.64 -13.97
C GLY A 129 -27.79 -6.70 -13.86
N PRO A 130 -28.01 -7.71 -13.01
CA PRO A 130 -27.02 -8.73 -12.65
C PRO A 130 -26.70 -9.72 -13.77
N ASP A 131 -27.59 -9.86 -14.76
CA ASP A 131 -27.37 -10.74 -15.90
C ASP A 131 -26.29 -10.20 -16.85
N LEU A 132 -26.11 -8.88 -16.90
CA LEU A 132 -25.16 -8.21 -17.77
C LEU A 132 -23.92 -7.72 -17.00
N VAL A 133 -24.08 -7.33 -15.73
CA VAL A 133 -23.05 -6.63 -14.95
C VAL A 133 -22.67 -7.42 -13.70
N LYS A 134 -21.37 -7.62 -13.50
CA LYS A 134 -20.78 -8.28 -12.33
C LYS A 134 -19.87 -7.32 -11.57
N PRO A 135 -20.42 -6.56 -10.61
CA PRO A 135 -19.61 -5.68 -9.77
C PRO A 135 -18.92 -6.52 -8.68
N ARG A 136 -17.66 -6.21 -8.43
CA ARG A 136 -16.88 -6.80 -7.34
C ARG A 136 -16.04 -5.72 -6.65
N GLU A 137 -16.24 -5.58 -5.35
CA GLU A 137 -15.46 -4.67 -4.52
C GLU A 137 -14.29 -5.45 -3.90
N PHE A 138 -13.09 -4.91 -4.01
CA PHE A 138 -11.86 -5.45 -3.45
C PHE A 138 -11.41 -4.57 -2.28
N GLN A 139 -11.80 -4.97 -1.08
CA GLN A 139 -11.42 -4.27 0.14
C GLN A 139 -10.06 -4.76 0.63
N LEU A 140 -9.28 -3.85 1.26
CA LEU A 140 -8.02 -4.23 1.89
C LEU A 140 -8.23 -5.38 2.88
N MET A 141 -7.44 -6.42 2.72
CA MET A 141 -7.46 -7.56 3.62
C MET A 141 -6.86 -7.19 4.97
N ARG A 142 -7.50 -7.62 6.05
CA ARG A 142 -7.06 -7.35 7.43
C ARG A 142 -7.28 -8.56 8.30
N ARG A 143 -6.43 -8.71 9.33
CA ARG A 143 -6.56 -9.76 10.35
C ARG A 143 -6.77 -11.16 9.72
N GLU A 144 -7.87 -11.80 10.03
CA GLU A 144 -8.17 -13.17 9.60
C GLU A 144 -8.22 -13.34 8.07
N SER A 145 -8.78 -12.38 7.33
CA SER A 145 -8.77 -12.42 5.86
C SER A 145 -7.36 -12.38 5.28
N LEU A 146 -6.46 -11.61 5.90
CA LEU A 146 -5.07 -11.52 5.49
C LEU A 146 -4.31 -12.82 5.80
N THR A 147 -4.48 -13.39 6.99
CA THR A 147 -3.81 -14.65 7.35
C THR A 147 -4.31 -15.83 6.51
N ASN A 148 -5.58 -15.87 6.16
CA ASN A 148 -6.13 -16.87 5.23
C ASN A 148 -5.53 -16.68 3.84
N TRP A 149 -5.49 -15.45 3.34
CA TRP A 149 -4.86 -15.15 2.05
C TRP A 149 -3.39 -15.60 1.98
N ILE A 150 -2.60 -15.35 3.04
CA ILE A 150 -1.19 -15.78 3.10
C ILE A 150 -1.09 -17.31 2.99
N ARG A 151 -1.93 -18.06 3.70
CA ARG A 151 -1.94 -19.53 3.60
C ARG A 151 -2.30 -20.02 2.20
N ASP A 152 -3.38 -19.48 1.64
CA ASP A 152 -3.85 -19.83 0.31
C ASP A 152 -2.80 -19.49 -0.75
N ARG A 153 -2.19 -18.32 -0.64
CA ARG A 153 -1.15 -17.86 -1.57
C ARG A 153 0.13 -18.71 -1.47
N SER A 154 0.52 -19.10 -0.26
CA SER A 154 1.63 -20.04 -0.04
C SER A 154 1.35 -21.39 -0.71
N ALA A 155 0.15 -21.93 -0.53
CA ALA A 155 -0.28 -23.18 -1.16
C ALA A 155 -0.27 -23.07 -2.70
N MET A 156 -0.74 -21.95 -3.27
CA MET A 156 -0.67 -21.71 -4.72
C MET A 156 0.77 -21.68 -5.26
N LYS A 157 1.73 -21.27 -4.43
CA LYS A 157 3.18 -21.30 -4.75
C LYS A 157 3.86 -22.63 -4.34
N ASN A 158 3.09 -23.69 -4.09
CA ASN A 158 3.55 -25.01 -3.68
C ASN A 158 4.40 -25.02 -2.40
N ALA A 159 4.11 -24.09 -1.48
CA ALA A 159 4.77 -24.02 -0.19
C ALA A 159 3.76 -24.19 0.95
N SER A 160 4.17 -24.94 1.99
CA SER A 160 3.46 -24.96 3.26
C SER A 160 4.04 -23.90 4.20
N ILE A 161 3.23 -23.34 5.09
CA ILE A 161 3.63 -22.30 6.04
C ILE A 161 3.04 -22.60 7.42
N GLU A 162 3.85 -22.50 8.46
CA GLU A 162 3.41 -22.71 9.84
C GLU A 162 2.46 -21.58 10.30
N PRO A 163 1.45 -21.90 11.16
CA PRO A 163 0.51 -20.88 11.64
C PRO A 163 1.17 -19.66 12.32
N GLN A 164 2.26 -19.90 13.06
CA GLN A 164 3.03 -18.82 13.70
C GLN A 164 3.75 -17.96 12.65
N ALA A 165 4.31 -18.58 11.62
CA ALA A 165 4.95 -17.90 10.50
C ALA A 165 3.95 -17.05 9.68
N VAL A 166 2.71 -17.52 9.52
CA VAL A 166 1.64 -16.72 8.89
C VAL A 166 1.37 -15.44 9.67
N ALA A 167 1.27 -15.54 11.00
CA ALA A 167 1.02 -14.39 11.86
C ALA A 167 2.18 -13.39 11.80
N GLU A 168 3.42 -13.90 11.87
CA GLU A 168 4.64 -13.10 11.79
C GLU A 168 4.75 -12.37 10.45
N LEU A 169 4.53 -13.07 9.34
CA LEU A 169 4.58 -12.48 8.00
C LEU A 169 3.51 -11.40 7.81
N ALA A 170 2.28 -11.64 8.32
CA ALA A 170 1.21 -10.66 8.30
C ALA A 170 1.52 -9.43 9.15
N GLU A 171 2.24 -9.60 10.25
CA GLU A 171 2.67 -8.51 11.12
C GLU A 171 3.78 -7.67 10.51
N ILE A 172 4.80 -8.31 9.94
CA ILE A 172 5.98 -7.64 9.36
C ILE A 172 5.62 -6.89 8.06
N VAL A 173 4.92 -7.55 7.14
CA VAL A 173 4.63 -6.99 5.80
C VAL A 173 3.33 -6.18 5.77
N GLY A 174 2.38 -6.53 6.64
CA GLY A 174 1.07 -5.87 6.68
C GLY A 174 0.18 -6.28 5.50
N SER A 175 -0.76 -5.38 5.12
CA SER A 175 -1.78 -5.64 4.09
C SER A 175 -1.34 -5.35 2.66
N ASN A 176 -0.05 -5.14 2.40
CA ASN A 176 0.48 -4.96 1.05
C ASN A 176 0.62 -6.31 0.35
N LEU A 177 -0.39 -6.73 -0.41
CA LEU A 177 -0.45 -8.05 -1.04
C LEU A 177 0.61 -8.23 -2.14
N TRP A 178 1.06 -7.16 -2.81
CA TRP A 178 2.17 -7.21 -3.76
C TRP A 178 3.48 -7.59 -3.07
N ALA A 179 3.76 -6.94 -1.95
CA ALA A 179 4.94 -7.28 -1.15
C ALA A 179 4.84 -8.68 -0.56
N LEU A 180 3.67 -9.05 0.00
CA LEU A 180 3.43 -10.39 0.53
C LEU A 180 3.62 -11.48 -0.53
N ASP A 181 3.11 -11.26 -1.76
CA ASP A 181 3.27 -12.23 -2.84
C ASP A 181 4.73 -12.47 -3.19
N GLY A 182 5.53 -11.40 -3.28
CA GLY A 182 6.97 -11.48 -3.53
C GLY A 182 7.73 -12.15 -2.38
N GLU A 183 7.39 -11.83 -1.12
CA GLU A 183 8.02 -12.44 0.04
C GLU A 183 7.68 -13.94 0.15
N ILE A 184 6.42 -14.32 -0.10
CA ILE A 184 6.00 -15.73 -0.11
C ILE A 184 6.72 -16.51 -1.21
N GLU A 185 6.90 -15.94 -2.40
CA GLU A 185 7.62 -16.58 -3.50
C GLU A 185 9.09 -16.80 -3.14
N LYS A 186 9.74 -15.78 -2.60
CA LYS A 186 11.12 -15.87 -2.13
C LYS A 186 11.30 -16.94 -1.05
N LEU A 187 10.39 -16.96 -0.07
CA LEU A 187 10.38 -17.97 0.99
C LEU A 187 10.14 -19.37 0.44
N ALA A 188 9.19 -19.55 -0.48
CA ALA A 188 8.90 -20.83 -1.11
C ALA A 188 10.12 -21.44 -1.82
N ILE A 189 10.86 -20.60 -2.56
CA ILE A 189 12.10 -21.01 -3.23
C ILE A 189 13.17 -21.41 -2.20
N TYR A 190 13.34 -20.61 -1.15
CA TYR A 190 14.37 -20.83 -0.13
C TYR A 190 14.17 -22.14 0.65
N VAL A 191 12.93 -22.41 1.06
CA VAL A 191 12.66 -23.60 1.89
C VAL A 191 12.72 -24.92 1.11
N GLY A 192 12.65 -24.89 -0.22
CA GLY A 192 12.85 -26.05 -1.07
C GLY A 192 11.88 -27.21 -0.79
N GLY A 193 10.61 -26.93 -0.44
CA GLY A 193 9.57 -27.92 -0.20
C GLY A 193 9.31 -28.26 1.28
N ARG A 194 10.13 -27.82 2.23
CA ARG A 194 9.76 -27.87 3.66
C ARG A 194 8.80 -26.76 4.05
N ALA A 195 8.21 -26.85 5.23
CA ALA A 195 7.35 -25.77 5.73
C ALA A 195 8.15 -24.49 6.03
N ILE A 196 7.56 -23.34 5.70
CA ILE A 196 8.08 -22.02 6.06
C ILE A 196 7.89 -21.81 7.57
N THR A 197 8.96 -21.51 8.28
CA THR A 197 8.99 -21.27 9.73
C THR A 197 9.19 -19.80 10.05
N VAL A 198 8.98 -19.39 11.31
CA VAL A 198 9.29 -18.03 11.81
C VAL A 198 10.77 -17.70 11.60
N ALA A 199 11.68 -18.67 11.78
CA ALA A 199 13.11 -18.46 11.58
C ALA A 199 13.43 -18.11 10.10
N ASP A 200 12.74 -18.69 9.14
CA ASP A 200 12.93 -18.38 7.73
C ASP A 200 12.45 -16.94 7.40
N ILE A 201 11.36 -16.53 8.04
CA ILE A 201 10.84 -15.17 7.88
C ILE A 201 11.88 -14.17 8.41
N HIS A 202 12.42 -14.40 9.60
CA HIS A 202 13.44 -13.52 10.18
C HIS A 202 14.75 -13.51 9.38
N ALA A 203 15.08 -14.62 8.69
CA ALA A 203 16.29 -14.72 7.88
C ALA A 203 16.15 -14.03 6.51
N LEU A 204 14.98 -14.12 5.89
CA LEU A 204 14.79 -13.74 4.49
C LEU A 204 13.86 -12.57 4.25
N VAL A 205 12.77 -12.52 4.97
CA VAL A 205 11.94 -11.33 4.97
C VAL A 205 12.75 -10.31 5.73
N ALA A 206 13.71 -9.71 5.01
CA ALA A 206 14.51 -8.61 5.52
C ALA A 206 13.52 -7.69 6.18
N GLY A 207 13.63 -7.58 7.49
CA GLY A 207 12.63 -6.91 8.29
C GLY A 207 12.28 -5.64 7.58
N ASN A 208 11.02 -5.50 7.26
CA ASN A 208 10.54 -4.39 6.45
C ASN A 208 11.38 -3.20 6.89
N ARG A 209 12.08 -2.52 5.99
CA ARG A 209 13.00 -1.43 6.39
C ARG A 209 12.32 -0.50 7.40
N GLU A 210 10.98 -0.45 7.33
CA GLU A 210 10.14 0.19 8.35
C GLU A 210 10.21 -0.50 9.71
N SER A 211 10.13 -1.83 9.81
CA SER A 211 10.23 -2.55 11.10
C SER A 211 11.62 -2.37 11.74
N SER A 212 12.67 -2.45 10.93
CA SER A 212 14.05 -2.21 11.40
C SER A 212 14.28 -0.74 11.78
N VAL A 213 13.61 0.21 11.10
CA VAL A 213 13.63 1.62 11.53
C VAL A 213 12.88 1.83 12.84
N PHE A 214 11.75 1.13 13.08
CA PHE A 214 11.09 1.15 14.39
C PHE A 214 12.00 0.61 15.49
N GLU A 215 12.67 -0.52 15.23
CA GLU A 215 13.64 -1.11 16.14
C GLU A 215 14.81 -0.14 16.41
N LEU A 216 15.34 0.50 15.38
CA LEU A 216 16.39 1.51 15.50
C LEU A 216 15.92 2.70 16.36
N VAL A 217 14.74 3.24 16.10
CA VAL A 217 14.17 4.33 16.89
C VAL A 217 13.93 3.91 18.33
N ASP A 218 13.40 2.71 18.57
CA ASP A 218 13.24 2.16 19.93
C ASP A 218 14.59 2.06 20.64
N ALA A 219 15.63 1.53 19.98
CA ALA A 219 16.97 1.41 20.56
C ALA A 219 17.61 2.77 20.86
N ILE A 220 17.46 3.75 19.96
CA ILE A 220 17.92 5.13 20.17
C ILE A 220 17.22 5.74 21.40
N MET A 221 15.90 5.64 21.44
CA MET A 221 15.10 6.27 22.49
C MET A 221 15.21 5.57 23.84
N ASP A 222 15.47 4.25 23.84
CA ASP A 222 15.73 3.45 25.04
C ASP A 222 17.19 3.54 25.52
N LYS A 223 18.05 4.29 24.83
CA LYS A 223 19.49 4.44 25.15
C LYS A 223 20.30 3.14 25.04
N LYS A 224 19.87 2.24 24.20
CA LYS A 224 20.58 1.01 23.91
C LYS A 224 21.54 1.22 22.75
N ALA A 225 22.59 2.02 22.97
CA ALA A 225 23.51 2.46 21.91
C ALA A 225 24.12 1.29 21.13
N ALA A 226 24.50 0.19 21.79
CA ALA A 226 25.05 -1.00 21.14
C ALA A 226 24.02 -1.63 20.18
N ASN A 227 22.78 -1.80 20.64
CA ASN A 227 21.70 -2.34 19.82
C ASN A 227 21.34 -1.39 18.66
N ALA A 228 21.32 -0.08 18.92
CA ALA A 228 21.07 0.91 17.87
C ALA A 228 22.14 0.87 16.77
N LEU A 229 23.42 0.70 17.16
CA LEU A 229 24.54 0.56 16.22
C LEU A 229 24.41 -0.71 15.38
N GLU A 230 24.15 -1.86 16.02
CA GLU A 230 23.97 -3.15 15.35
C GLU A 230 22.81 -3.09 14.31
N VAL A 231 21.66 -2.50 14.69
CA VAL A 231 20.52 -2.33 13.78
C VAL A 231 20.87 -1.37 12.63
N CYS A 232 21.59 -0.30 12.92
CA CYS A 232 22.03 0.67 11.92
C CYS A 232 23.01 0.04 10.90
N GLU A 233 24.00 -0.70 11.37
CA GLU A 233 24.96 -1.43 10.52
C GLU A 233 24.24 -2.45 9.64
N ARG A 234 23.35 -3.24 10.19
CA ARG A 234 22.51 -4.20 9.43
C ARG A 234 21.69 -3.51 8.33
N LEU A 235 21.15 -2.31 8.59
CA LEU A 235 20.41 -1.52 7.60
C LEU A 235 21.34 -1.01 6.50
N LEU A 236 22.53 -0.52 6.82
CA LEU A 236 23.54 -0.08 5.86
C LEU A 236 24.01 -1.25 4.98
N ASP A 237 24.31 -2.41 5.57
CA ASP A 237 24.71 -3.61 4.87
C ASP A 237 23.62 -4.13 3.91
N SER A 238 22.34 -3.91 4.26
CA SER A 238 21.21 -4.21 3.37
C SER A 238 21.04 -3.20 2.22
N GLY A 239 21.97 -2.25 2.07
CA GLY A 239 21.99 -1.25 1.01
C GLY A 239 21.15 0.01 1.30
N ALA A 240 20.81 0.28 2.56
CA ALA A 240 20.26 1.56 2.96
C ALA A 240 21.36 2.64 2.94
N THR A 241 21.03 3.85 2.49
CA THR A 241 21.96 4.98 2.53
C THR A 241 21.74 5.84 3.77
N GLY A 242 22.76 6.57 4.23
CA GLY A 242 22.64 7.44 5.40
C GLY A 242 21.50 8.46 5.30
N PRO A 243 21.38 9.22 4.21
CA PRO A 243 20.26 10.14 4.00
C PRO A 243 18.88 9.46 4.04
N TYR A 244 18.79 8.26 3.49
CA TYR A 244 17.55 7.48 3.58
C TYR A 244 17.19 7.11 5.02
N LEU A 245 18.16 6.64 5.82
CA LEU A 245 17.94 6.29 7.22
C LEU A 245 17.54 7.51 8.05
N ILE A 246 18.20 8.66 7.86
CA ILE A 246 17.81 9.91 8.52
C ILE A 246 16.36 10.29 8.18
N ALA A 247 15.99 10.24 6.90
CA ALA A 247 14.63 10.55 6.47
C ALA A 247 13.58 9.61 7.08
N MET A 248 13.89 8.32 7.17
CA MET A 248 13.00 7.32 7.75
C MET A 248 12.87 7.47 9.27
N ILE A 249 13.97 7.72 9.99
CA ILE A 249 13.94 7.98 11.43
C ILE A 249 13.17 9.27 11.72
N ALA A 250 13.38 10.34 10.93
CA ALA A 250 12.65 11.59 11.05
C ALA A 250 11.13 11.41 10.79
N ARG A 251 10.77 10.61 9.77
CA ARG A 251 9.38 10.23 9.51
C ARG A 251 8.76 9.52 10.72
N GLN A 252 9.49 8.57 11.32
CA GLN A 252 9.03 7.84 12.50
C GLN A 252 8.87 8.77 13.72
N ALA A 253 9.85 9.63 13.98
CA ALA A 253 9.77 10.63 15.05
C ALA A 253 8.55 11.56 14.87
N ARG A 254 8.23 11.95 13.62
CA ARG A 254 7.01 12.71 13.31
C ARG A 254 5.74 11.94 13.64
N MET A 255 5.68 10.66 13.29
CA MET A 255 4.51 9.83 13.60
C MET A 255 4.31 9.70 15.12
N VAL A 256 5.39 9.56 15.90
CA VAL A 256 5.35 9.55 17.36
C VAL A 256 4.84 10.89 17.91
N ALA A 257 5.35 12.01 17.41
CA ALA A 257 4.91 13.35 17.84
C ALA A 257 3.40 13.58 17.54
N VAL A 258 2.95 13.17 16.35
CA VAL A 258 1.52 13.26 15.98
C VAL A 258 0.68 12.35 16.88
N ALA A 259 1.13 11.12 17.16
CA ALA A 259 0.43 10.21 18.06
C ALA A 259 0.33 10.75 19.50
N GLN A 260 1.37 11.44 19.98
CA GLN A 260 1.33 12.14 21.28
C GLN A 260 0.28 13.25 21.29
N ASP A 261 0.20 14.08 20.24
CA ASP A 261 -0.82 15.14 20.13
C ASP A 261 -2.23 14.56 20.07
N LEU A 262 -2.44 13.50 19.27
CA LEU A 262 -3.73 12.82 19.18
C LEU A 262 -4.18 12.21 20.51
N ALA A 263 -3.24 11.58 21.26
CA ALA A 263 -3.51 11.03 22.59
C ALA A 263 -3.88 12.14 23.59
N ASN A 264 -3.14 13.26 23.59
CA ASN A 264 -3.39 14.40 24.46
C ASN A 264 -4.78 15.05 24.18
N ARG A 265 -5.17 15.08 22.92
CA ARG A 265 -6.50 15.58 22.49
C ARG A 265 -7.60 14.53 22.65
N LYS A 266 -7.30 13.33 23.14
CA LYS A 266 -8.26 12.22 23.31
C LYS A 266 -9.00 11.84 22.02
N ILE A 267 -8.31 11.94 20.88
CA ILE A 267 -8.86 11.53 19.57
C ILE A 267 -8.97 10.01 19.52
N PRO A 268 -10.11 9.44 19.05
CA PRO A 268 -10.26 7.98 18.92
C PRO A 268 -9.19 7.36 18.02
N GLN A 269 -8.68 6.18 18.41
CA GLN A 269 -7.64 5.48 17.64
C GLN A 269 -8.07 5.12 16.21
N THR A 270 -9.34 5.00 15.95
CA THR A 270 -9.91 4.75 14.61
C THR A 270 -9.58 5.86 13.59
N GLU A 271 -9.31 7.08 14.07
CA GLU A 271 -8.94 8.23 13.24
C GLU A 271 -7.43 8.41 13.07
N TRP A 272 -6.61 7.68 13.86
CA TRP A 272 -5.16 7.89 13.89
C TRP A 272 -4.48 7.58 12.57
N ALA A 273 -4.88 6.51 11.89
CA ALA A 273 -4.32 6.09 10.61
C ALA A 273 -4.32 7.24 9.59
N GLN A 274 -5.47 7.90 9.43
CA GLN A 274 -5.62 9.03 8.51
C GLN A 274 -4.78 10.24 8.92
N ARG A 275 -4.72 10.56 10.22
CA ARG A 275 -4.00 11.74 10.73
C ARG A 275 -2.49 11.55 10.77
N ILE A 276 -2.03 10.33 11.01
CA ILE A 276 -0.61 9.94 10.93
C ILE A 276 -0.15 9.86 9.47
N GLY A 277 -1.08 9.59 8.53
CA GLY A 277 -0.79 9.47 7.11
C GLY A 277 -0.27 8.07 6.74
N THR A 278 -0.86 7.02 7.33
CA THR A 278 -0.53 5.62 7.03
C THR A 278 -1.79 4.78 6.93
N SER A 279 -1.75 3.76 6.08
CA SER A 279 -2.79 2.73 6.01
C SER A 279 -2.46 1.46 6.82
N SER A 280 -1.25 1.38 7.39
CA SER A 280 -0.75 0.23 8.14
C SER A 280 -1.19 0.29 9.60
N ASP A 281 -2.00 -0.68 10.04
CA ASP A 281 -2.39 -0.83 11.44
C ASP A 281 -1.17 -1.12 12.33
N PHE A 282 -0.14 -1.80 11.81
CA PHE A 282 1.14 -2.03 12.49
C PHE A 282 1.84 -0.70 12.83
N VAL A 283 1.96 0.19 11.84
CA VAL A 283 2.60 1.50 12.01
C VAL A 283 1.86 2.35 13.04
N VAL A 284 0.51 2.36 13.00
CA VAL A 284 -0.31 3.07 13.98
C VAL A 284 -0.10 2.52 15.41
N ARG A 285 -0.08 1.18 15.55
CA ARG A 285 0.16 0.53 16.83
C ARG A 285 1.54 0.89 17.38
N LYS A 286 2.61 0.75 16.58
CA LYS A 286 3.98 1.09 16.98
C LYS A 286 4.13 2.56 17.33
N ALA A 287 3.60 3.48 16.53
CA ALA A 287 3.62 4.90 16.86
C ALA A 287 2.88 5.21 18.19
N SER A 288 1.74 4.52 18.46
CA SER A 288 1.00 4.64 19.72
C SER A 288 1.81 4.11 20.92
N GLU A 289 2.47 2.98 20.78
CA GLU A 289 3.35 2.40 21.83
C GLU A 289 4.50 3.36 22.14
N GLN A 290 5.19 3.85 21.12
CA GLN A 290 6.29 4.81 21.25
C GLN A 290 5.81 6.15 21.84
N ALA A 291 4.65 6.64 21.45
CA ALA A 291 4.06 7.87 21.99
C ALA A 291 3.82 7.81 23.52
N ARG A 292 3.52 6.62 24.05
CA ARG A 292 3.36 6.41 25.50
C ARG A 292 4.68 6.29 26.26
N ARG A 293 5.73 5.78 25.60
CA ARG A 293 7.04 5.50 26.21
C ARG A 293 7.92 6.72 26.22
N PHE A 294 7.88 7.55 25.20
CA PHE A 294 8.81 8.65 25.01
C PHE A 294 8.21 9.99 25.42
N SER A 295 9.06 10.87 25.94
CA SER A 295 8.63 12.23 26.24
C SER A 295 8.68 13.12 24.98
N PRO A 296 7.88 14.19 24.92
CA PRO A 296 7.98 15.18 23.83
C PRO A 296 9.38 15.79 23.69
N ASP A 297 10.09 15.95 24.81
CA ASP A 297 11.47 16.48 24.81
C ASP A 297 12.47 15.49 24.22
N ALA A 298 12.28 14.19 24.46
CA ALA A 298 13.09 13.16 23.82
C ALA A 298 12.90 13.14 22.30
N VAL A 299 11.67 13.26 21.82
CA VAL A 299 11.39 13.35 20.39
C VAL A 299 12.00 14.63 19.79
N ARG A 300 11.93 15.75 20.48
CA ARG A 300 12.54 17.02 20.05
C ARG A 300 14.08 16.92 19.98
N SER A 301 14.69 16.26 20.97
CA SER A 301 16.14 16.01 20.99
C SER A 301 16.57 15.13 19.83
N LEU A 302 15.80 14.08 19.51
CA LEU A 302 16.06 13.23 18.35
C LEU A 302 16.02 14.03 17.05
N TYR A 303 15.04 14.93 16.85
CA TYR A 303 15.00 15.78 15.68
C TYR A 303 16.23 16.69 15.52
N ARG A 304 16.75 17.22 16.63
CA ARG A 304 17.96 18.04 16.59
C ARG A 304 19.17 17.22 16.17
N LEU A 305 19.35 16.03 16.71
CA LEU A 305 20.43 15.13 16.32
C LEU A 305 20.36 14.70 14.87
N LEU A 306 19.14 14.43 14.38
CA LEU A 306 18.91 14.11 12.97
C LEU A 306 19.29 15.27 12.04
N LEU A 307 18.96 16.50 12.42
CA LEU A 307 19.34 17.69 11.67
C LEU A 307 20.87 17.88 11.64
N GLU A 308 21.54 17.70 12.76
CA GLU A 308 23.01 17.78 12.88
C GLU A 308 23.68 16.73 11.98
N ALA A 309 23.22 15.50 12.02
CA ALA A 309 23.74 14.42 11.16
C ALA A 309 23.46 14.67 9.68
N ASP A 310 22.26 15.14 9.30
CA ASP A 310 21.92 15.47 7.91
C ASP A 310 22.82 16.62 7.36
N LEU A 311 23.06 17.62 8.18
CA LEU A 311 23.99 18.72 7.84
C LEU A 311 25.44 18.21 7.68
N ALA A 312 25.91 17.36 8.60
CA ALA A 312 27.25 16.78 8.53
C ALA A 312 27.46 15.99 7.23
N MET A 313 26.49 15.16 6.82
CA MET A 313 26.54 14.41 5.56
C MET A 313 26.54 15.31 4.32
N LYS A 314 25.92 16.49 4.38
CA LYS A 314 25.80 17.41 3.23
C LYS A 314 26.88 18.46 3.11
N THR A 315 27.53 18.81 4.22
CA THR A 315 28.43 19.96 4.28
C THR A 315 29.86 19.63 4.70
N SER A 316 30.14 18.39 5.13
CA SER A 316 31.46 17.96 5.55
C SER A 316 31.92 16.72 4.79
N ASP A 317 33.21 16.38 4.87
CA ASP A 317 33.81 15.15 4.32
C ASP A 317 33.47 13.90 5.15
N THR A 318 32.44 13.95 5.98
CA THR A 318 32.01 12.87 6.87
C THR A 318 31.26 11.81 6.08
N THR A 319 31.62 10.54 6.25
CA THR A 319 30.88 9.43 5.64
C THR A 319 29.52 9.23 6.31
N ASP A 320 28.55 8.71 5.55
CA ASP A 320 27.21 8.38 6.06
C ASP A 320 27.26 7.54 7.35
N ALA A 321 28.13 6.52 7.37
CA ALA A 321 28.31 5.62 8.52
C ALA A 321 28.84 6.37 9.76
N LEU A 322 29.79 7.28 9.57
CA LEU A 322 30.37 8.04 10.68
C LEU A 322 29.35 9.04 11.25
N ALA A 323 28.62 9.77 10.40
CA ALA A 323 27.57 10.70 10.85
C ALA A 323 26.46 9.99 11.62
N LEU A 324 26.04 8.80 11.17
CA LEU A 324 25.07 7.97 11.90
C LEU A 324 25.63 7.45 13.23
N THR A 325 26.88 6.99 13.25
CA THR A 325 27.53 6.53 14.49
C THR A 325 27.61 7.66 15.54
N GLU A 326 27.96 8.88 15.09
CA GLU A 326 27.99 10.05 15.98
C GLU A 326 26.60 10.42 16.52
N LEU A 327 25.58 10.40 15.66
CA LEU A 327 24.18 10.56 16.08
C LEU A 327 23.78 9.56 17.16
N LEU A 328 24.11 8.27 16.96
CA LEU A 328 23.78 7.21 17.90
C LEU A 328 24.53 7.37 19.24
N ALA A 329 25.82 7.76 19.20
CA ALA A 329 26.61 8.04 20.37
C ALA A 329 26.05 9.23 21.18
N GLN A 330 25.72 10.32 20.51
CA GLN A 330 25.13 11.52 21.14
C GLN A 330 23.74 11.25 21.71
N ALA A 331 22.90 10.46 21.03
CA ALA A 331 21.59 10.03 21.52
C ALA A 331 21.71 9.22 22.83
N GLY A 332 22.76 8.42 22.99
CA GLY A 332 23.04 7.68 24.21
C GLY A 332 23.47 8.58 25.39
N VAL A 333 24.17 9.66 25.11
CA VAL A 333 24.74 10.56 26.13
C VAL A 333 23.77 11.64 26.61
N LEU A 334 22.98 12.25 25.75
CA LEU A 334 22.11 13.42 26.03
C LEU A 334 20.97 13.18 27.02
N GLN A 335 20.73 11.95 27.44
CA GLN A 335 19.64 11.64 28.36
C GLN A 335 20.05 11.23 29.77
N ALA A 336 21.27 11.55 30.19
CA ALA A 336 21.75 11.31 31.55
C ALA A 336 21.19 12.30 32.61
N THR A 337 20.25 13.19 32.25
CA THR A 337 19.57 14.07 33.21
C THR A 337 18.35 13.39 33.82
N PRO A 338 18.23 13.37 35.18
CA PRO A 338 17.14 12.68 35.86
C PRO A 338 15.80 13.40 35.64
N ARG A 339 14.73 12.59 35.50
CA ARG A 339 13.33 13.06 35.49
C ARG A 339 13.03 13.92 36.72
N PRO A 340 12.39 15.08 36.60
CA PRO A 340 11.67 15.64 37.72
C PRO A 340 10.45 14.75 37.99
N ALA A 341 10.39 14.21 39.20
CA ALA A 341 9.23 13.52 39.72
C ALA A 341 8.11 14.55 39.91
N ALA A 342 7.09 14.54 39.09
CA ALA A 342 5.78 15.10 39.40
C ALA A 342 4.79 14.92 38.22
N TRP A 343 4.04 13.85 38.26
CA TRP A 343 2.66 13.84 37.76
C TRP A 343 1.88 12.82 38.57
N HIS A 344 1.64 13.15 39.82
CA HIS A 344 0.49 12.68 40.57
C HIS A 344 -0.29 13.94 40.97
N ARG A 345 -1.35 14.21 40.23
CA ARG A 345 -2.65 14.72 40.71
C ARG A 345 -3.68 14.63 39.56
#